data_038783c23c8fe80e20e4a817c3794e87
#
_entry.id   038783c23c8fe80e20e4a817c3794e87
#
_cell.length_a   1.000
_cell.length_b   1.000
_cell.length_c   1.000
_cell.angle_alpha   90.00
_cell.angle_beta   90.00
_cell.angle_gamma   90.00
#
_symmetry.space_group_name_H-M   'P 1'
#
loop_
_entity.id
_entity.type
_entity.pdbx_description
1 polymer ?
#
loop_
_entity_poly.entity_id
_entity_poly.type
_entity_poly.pdbx_seq_one_letter_code
_entity_poly.pdbx_strand_id
1 'polypeptide(L)'
;MIHIPPALTHRRFRYLWFGLLISMAGSQMQLWAIFWHIRTLTDQPIALGGVGLARILPVIIFSLIGGAIADTLNRRRIMLITQTGLALLALALAWLTLEGQINLIWIYAITALQAVAAAFDLPARQALVPSLVPARDLPNAFSLNSIAAHSGAIIGPALSGWVIAGLGQSYVYLINAISFLAVIVALVMMGAVEQESRPGTVTGGEARRPLVSLE
;
A
#
# COMPACT_ATOMS: atom_id res chain seq x y z
N MET A 1 30.90 -12.79 3.40
CA MET A 1 29.63 -13.48 3.71
C MET A 1 28.50 -12.47 3.62
N ILE A 2 27.53 -12.67 2.73
CA ILE A 2 26.36 -11.78 2.62
C ILE A 2 25.47 -12.09 3.83
N HIS A 3 25.41 -11.15 4.79
CA HIS A 3 24.51 -11.28 5.93
C HIS A 3 23.08 -11.02 5.45
N ILE A 4 22.26 -12.08 5.40
CA ILE A 4 20.82 -11.91 5.09
C ILE A 4 20.18 -11.19 6.26
N PRO A 5 19.44 -10.09 6.02
CA PRO A 5 18.74 -9.37 7.08
C PRO A 5 17.80 -10.30 7.88
N PRO A 6 17.81 -10.25 9.22
CA PRO A 6 17.07 -11.20 10.06
C PRO A 6 15.58 -11.29 9.70
N ALA A 7 14.92 -10.16 9.40
CA ALA A 7 13.51 -10.18 9.04
C ALA A 7 13.22 -10.97 7.74
N LEU A 8 14.14 -10.99 6.76
CA LEU A 8 13.97 -11.75 5.51
C LEU A 8 14.14 -13.26 5.67
N THR A 9 14.61 -13.75 6.82
CA THR A 9 14.63 -15.19 7.11
C THR A 9 13.22 -15.73 7.34
N HIS A 10 12.29 -14.88 7.77
CA HIS A 10 10.89 -15.23 7.98
C HIS A 10 10.15 -15.29 6.64
N ARG A 11 9.75 -16.51 6.22
CA ARG A 11 9.17 -16.79 4.90
C ARG A 11 7.96 -15.89 4.57
N ARG A 12 7.05 -15.68 5.55
CA ARG A 12 5.84 -14.86 5.36
C ARG A 12 6.18 -13.39 5.13
N PHE A 13 7.10 -12.82 5.92
CA PHE A 13 7.55 -11.45 5.75
C PHE A 13 8.30 -11.27 4.43
N ARG A 14 9.13 -12.22 4.05
CA ARG A 14 9.89 -12.19 2.80
C ARG A 14 8.98 -12.10 1.57
N TYR A 15 7.90 -12.89 1.52
CA TYR A 15 6.93 -12.80 0.41
C TYR A 15 6.28 -11.42 0.35
N LEU A 16 5.80 -10.91 1.48
CA LEU A 16 5.19 -9.59 1.54
C LEU A 16 6.18 -8.50 1.12
N TRP A 17 7.41 -8.56 1.61
CA TRP A 17 8.43 -7.54 1.34
C TRP A 17 8.79 -7.46 -0.15
N PHE A 18 9.01 -8.58 -0.83
CA PHE A 18 9.28 -8.56 -2.28
C PHE A 18 8.06 -8.07 -3.08
N GLY A 19 6.86 -8.48 -2.72
CA GLY A 19 5.64 -7.96 -3.33
C GLY A 19 5.53 -6.44 -3.18
N LEU A 20 5.77 -5.93 -1.96
CA LEU A 20 5.74 -4.50 -1.67
C LEU A 20 6.84 -3.73 -2.40
N LEU A 21 8.05 -4.25 -2.49
CA LEU A 21 9.16 -3.62 -3.22
C LEU A 21 8.77 -3.36 -4.68
N ILE A 22 8.22 -4.38 -5.36
CA ILE A 22 7.76 -4.30 -6.74
C ILE A 22 6.60 -3.29 -6.86
N SER A 23 5.62 -3.38 -5.98
CA SER A 23 4.42 -2.52 -6.01
C SER A 23 4.76 -1.06 -5.69
N MET A 24 5.68 -0.79 -4.77
CA MET A 24 6.12 0.57 -4.46
C MET A 24 6.87 1.20 -5.64
N ALA A 25 7.72 0.45 -6.33
CA ALA A 25 8.37 0.91 -7.55
C ALA A 25 7.33 1.23 -8.65
N GLY A 26 6.37 0.32 -8.89
CA GLY A 26 5.29 0.54 -9.86
C GLY A 26 4.43 1.76 -9.52
N SER A 27 4.08 1.95 -8.25
CA SER A 27 3.30 3.11 -7.79
C SER A 27 4.05 4.43 -8.00
N GLN A 28 5.35 4.45 -7.79
CA GLN A 28 6.18 5.62 -8.09
C GLN A 28 6.32 5.86 -9.59
N MET A 29 6.48 4.80 -10.38
CA MET A 29 6.42 4.92 -11.85
C MET A 29 5.12 5.58 -12.31
N GLN A 30 3.98 5.12 -11.81
CA GLN A 30 2.66 5.68 -12.17
C GLN A 30 2.53 7.14 -11.76
N LEU A 31 3.01 7.53 -10.58
CA LEU A 31 2.94 8.92 -10.13
C LEU A 31 3.63 9.87 -11.11
N TRP A 32 4.84 9.52 -11.56
CA TRP A 32 5.58 10.32 -12.52
C TRP A 32 4.98 10.28 -13.92
N ALA A 33 4.41 9.15 -14.32
CA ALA A 33 3.65 9.04 -15.55
C ALA A 33 2.40 9.94 -15.55
N ILE A 34 1.70 10.05 -14.42
CA ILE A 34 0.57 10.98 -14.26
C ILE A 34 1.03 12.43 -14.44
N PHE A 35 2.13 12.85 -13.81
CA PHE A 35 2.65 14.19 -13.97
C PHE A 35 3.03 14.48 -15.43
N TRP A 36 3.68 13.54 -16.09
CA TRP A 36 4.00 13.65 -17.50
C TRP A 36 2.73 13.72 -18.36
N HIS A 37 1.77 12.85 -18.12
CA HIS A 37 0.53 12.77 -18.87
C HIS A 37 -0.29 14.07 -18.77
N ILE A 38 -0.36 14.69 -17.60
CA ILE A 38 -1.02 16.01 -17.43
C ILE A 38 -0.31 17.05 -18.27
N ARG A 39 1.01 17.06 -18.32
CA ARG A 39 1.76 17.99 -19.18
C ARG A 39 1.48 17.81 -20.68
N THR A 40 1.10 16.61 -21.10
CA THR A 40 0.68 16.38 -22.51
C THR A 40 -0.77 16.81 -22.77
N LEU A 41 -1.60 16.94 -21.73
CA LEU A 41 -3.00 17.36 -21.85
C LEU A 41 -3.19 18.88 -21.68
N THR A 42 -2.32 19.55 -20.93
CA THR A 42 -2.42 20.98 -20.66
C THR A 42 -1.09 21.60 -20.25
N ASP A 43 -0.87 22.85 -20.66
CA ASP A 43 0.30 23.63 -20.25
C ASP A 43 0.11 24.38 -18.93
N GLN A 44 -1.08 24.30 -18.32
CA GLN A 44 -1.37 25.02 -17.07
C GLN A 44 -0.70 24.36 -15.86
N PRO A 45 0.21 25.04 -15.14
CA PRO A 45 0.89 24.46 -13.97
C PRO A 45 -0.06 24.09 -12.84
N ILE A 46 -1.21 24.76 -12.71
CA ILE A 46 -2.22 24.48 -11.69
C ILE A 46 -2.78 23.06 -11.79
N ALA A 47 -2.78 22.46 -12.99
CA ALA A 47 -3.23 21.09 -13.19
C ALA A 47 -2.34 20.07 -12.47
N LEU A 48 -1.03 20.33 -12.35
CA LEU A 48 -0.14 19.48 -11.55
C LEU A 48 -0.47 19.58 -10.05
N GLY A 49 -0.84 20.78 -9.58
CA GLY A 49 -1.30 20.98 -8.20
C GLY A 49 -2.58 20.20 -7.89
N GLY A 50 -3.48 20.06 -8.88
CA GLY A 50 -4.71 19.27 -8.77
C GLY A 50 -4.45 17.80 -8.41
N VAL A 51 -3.35 17.19 -8.88
CA VAL A 51 -2.94 15.82 -8.47
C VAL A 51 -2.60 15.78 -6.98
N GLY A 52 -1.90 16.80 -6.49
CA GLY A 52 -1.59 16.92 -5.06
C GLY A 52 -2.85 16.94 -4.21
N LEU A 53 -3.84 17.76 -4.59
CA LEU A 53 -5.13 17.84 -3.90
C LEU A 53 -5.90 16.51 -4.00
N ALA A 54 -5.96 15.91 -5.19
CA ALA A 54 -6.63 14.63 -5.41
C ALA A 54 -6.02 13.49 -4.57
N ARG A 55 -4.74 13.57 -4.22
CA ARG A 55 -4.06 12.59 -3.35
C ARG A 55 -4.20 12.89 -1.86
N ILE A 56 -4.03 14.15 -1.47
CA ILE A 56 -3.93 14.51 -0.04
C ILE A 56 -5.32 14.58 0.59
N LEU A 57 -6.30 15.17 -0.10
CA LEU A 57 -7.63 15.39 0.46
C LEU A 57 -8.34 14.09 0.89
N PRO A 58 -8.40 13.02 0.06
CA PRO A 58 -8.98 11.76 0.49
C PRO A 58 -8.19 11.12 1.65
N VAL A 59 -6.86 11.21 1.65
CA VAL A 59 -6.06 10.65 2.75
C VAL A 59 -6.39 11.35 4.08
N ILE A 60 -6.51 12.67 4.12
CA ILE A 60 -6.89 13.40 5.34
C ILE A 60 -8.28 12.96 5.83
N ILE A 61 -9.26 12.84 4.91
CA ILE A 61 -10.64 12.50 5.27
C ILE A 61 -10.73 11.05 5.79
N PHE A 62 -10.07 10.11 5.11
CA PHE A 62 -10.25 8.68 5.36
C PHE A 62 -9.18 8.04 6.26
N SER A 63 -8.09 8.75 6.62
CA SER A 63 -7.00 8.17 7.43
C SER A 63 -7.45 7.76 8.83
N LEU A 64 -8.30 8.57 9.49
CA LEU A 64 -8.85 8.24 10.81
C LEU A 64 -9.73 6.98 10.75
N ILE A 65 -10.60 6.93 9.74
CA ILE A 65 -11.50 5.79 9.51
C ILE A 65 -10.69 4.54 9.15
N GLY A 66 -9.68 4.70 8.29
CA GLY A 66 -8.78 3.62 7.88
C GLY A 66 -8.02 2.98 9.04
N GLY A 67 -7.54 3.80 9.99
CA GLY A 67 -6.90 3.33 11.22
C GLY A 67 -7.86 2.50 12.08
N ALA A 68 -9.05 3.03 12.37
CA ALA A 68 -10.07 2.33 13.16
C ALA A 68 -10.50 0.99 12.51
N ILE A 69 -10.64 0.95 11.20
CA ILE A 69 -10.99 -0.27 10.44
C ILE A 69 -9.83 -1.29 10.50
N ALA A 70 -8.58 -0.84 10.36
CA ALA A 70 -7.41 -1.71 10.43
C ALA A 70 -7.23 -2.37 11.80
N ASP A 71 -7.76 -1.75 12.87
CA ASP A 71 -7.73 -2.32 14.23
C ASP A 71 -8.81 -3.37 14.46
N THR A 72 -9.94 -3.30 13.75
CA THR A 72 -11.12 -4.17 13.97
C THR A 72 -11.22 -5.32 12.97
N LEU A 73 -10.78 -5.12 11.74
CA LEU A 73 -10.90 -6.09 10.67
C LEU A 73 -9.60 -6.87 10.42
N ASN A 74 -9.73 -7.98 9.70
CA ASN A 74 -8.57 -8.77 9.28
C ASN A 74 -7.67 -7.98 8.33
N ARG A 75 -6.49 -7.60 8.79
CA ARG A 75 -5.49 -6.76 8.11
C ARG A 75 -5.13 -7.29 6.74
N ARG A 76 -4.99 -8.62 6.60
CA ARG A 76 -4.73 -9.29 5.32
C ARG A 76 -5.89 -9.12 4.35
N ARG A 77 -7.15 -9.20 4.81
CA ARG A 77 -8.34 -9.00 3.96
C ARG A 77 -8.44 -7.56 3.48
N ILE A 78 -8.16 -6.59 4.36
CA ILE A 78 -8.13 -5.17 3.99
C ILE A 78 -7.11 -4.98 2.87
N MET A 79 -5.86 -5.46 3.04
CA MET A 79 -4.84 -5.36 2.01
C MET A 79 -5.23 -6.05 0.69
N LEU A 80 -5.88 -7.21 0.72
CA LEU A 80 -6.34 -7.87 -0.51
C LEU A 80 -7.37 -7.00 -1.24
N ILE A 81 -8.33 -6.41 -0.53
CA ILE A 81 -9.35 -5.54 -1.13
C ILE A 81 -8.71 -4.27 -1.69
N THR A 82 -7.87 -3.60 -0.92
CA THR A 82 -7.21 -2.36 -1.35
C THR A 82 -6.28 -2.57 -2.52
N GLN A 83 -5.45 -3.61 -2.51
CA GLN A 83 -4.54 -3.94 -3.60
C GLN A 83 -5.27 -4.35 -4.88
N THR A 84 -6.39 -5.07 -4.76
CA THR A 84 -7.25 -5.36 -5.91
C THR A 84 -7.89 -4.09 -6.47
N GLY A 85 -8.41 -3.21 -5.61
CA GLY A 85 -8.94 -1.92 -6.02
C GLY A 85 -7.90 -1.05 -6.72
N LEU A 86 -6.67 -0.97 -6.17
CA LEU A 86 -5.55 -0.23 -6.76
C LEU A 86 -5.15 -0.80 -8.12
N ALA A 87 -5.13 -2.13 -8.29
CA ALA A 87 -4.85 -2.78 -9.57
C ALA A 87 -5.92 -2.44 -10.61
N LEU A 88 -7.20 -2.51 -10.24
CA LEU A 88 -8.31 -2.17 -11.14
C LEU A 88 -8.28 -0.69 -11.56
N LEU A 89 -7.98 0.22 -10.63
CA LEU A 89 -7.87 1.65 -10.91
C LEU A 89 -6.67 1.95 -11.82
N ALA A 90 -5.55 1.25 -11.65
CA ALA A 90 -4.40 1.38 -12.55
C ALA A 90 -4.71 0.81 -13.96
N LEU A 91 -5.45 -0.31 -14.03
CA LEU A 91 -5.96 -0.84 -15.31
C LEU A 91 -6.93 0.14 -16.00
N ALA A 92 -7.80 0.80 -15.24
CA ALA A 92 -8.70 1.82 -15.77
C ALA A 92 -7.93 3.00 -16.37
N LEU A 93 -6.85 3.47 -15.70
CA LEU A 93 -5.96 4.50 -16.28
C LEU A 93 -5.30 4.01 -17.58
N ALA A 94 -4.80 2.77 -17.60
CA ALA A 94 -4.18 2.19 -18.79
C ALA A 94 -5.18 2.12 -19.95
N TRP A 95 -6.36 1.59 -19.69
CA TRP A 95 -7.43 1.45 -20.67
C TRP A 95 -7.88 2.78 -21.25
N LEU A 96 -8.25 3.75 -20.40
CA LEU A 96 -8.68 5.08 -20.85
C LEU A 96 -7.60 5.80 -21.67
N THR A 97 -6.33 5.57 -21.33
CA THR A 97 -5.20 6.14 -22.06
C THR A 97 -5.02 5.48 -23.42
N LEU A 98 -5.17 4.16 -23.52
CA LEU A 98 -5.08 3.42 -24.79
C LEU A 98 -6.21 3.80 -25.76
N GLU A 99 -7.43 3.99 -25.24
CA GLU A 99 -8.59 4.42 -26.03
C GLU A 99 -8.58 5.93 -26.38
N GLY A 100 -7.60 6.69 -25.88
CA GLY A 100 -7.55 8.14 -26.10
C GLY A 100 -8.66 8.92 -25.40
N GLN A 101 -9.38 8.31 -24.45
CA GLN A 101 -10.51 8.92 -23.72
C GLN A 101 -10.09 9.59 -22.42
N ILE A 102 -8.80 9.52 -22.07
CA ILE A 102 -8.29 10.09 -20.83
C ILE A 102 -8.35 11.63 -20.86
N ASN A 103 -8.77 12.22 -19.76
CA ASN A 103 -8.76 13.65 -19.54
C ASN A 103 -8.40 13.96 -18.08
N LEU A 104 -8.26 15.25 -17.74
CA LEU A 104 -7.89 15.68 -16.38
C LEU A 104 -8.87 15.18 -15.31
N ILE A 105 -10.17 15.14 -15.62
CA ILE A 105 -11.20 14.71 -14.66
C ILE A 105 -11.00 13.23 -14.30
N TRP A 106 -10.79 12.37 -15.30
CA TRP A 106 -10.51 10.96 -15.08
C TRP A 106 -9.22 10.74 -14.30
N ILE A 107 -8.15 11.48 -14.61
CA ILE A 107 -6.88 11.38 -13.87
C ILE A 107 -7.09 11.75 -12.40
N TYR A 108 -7.77 12.88 -12.11
CA TYR A 108 -8.01 13.28 -10.72
C TYR A 108 -8.95 12.32 -9.99
N ALA A 109 -10.04 11.89 -10.63
CA ALA A 109 -10.99 10.97 -10.02
C ALA A 109 -10.34 9.62 -9.65
N ILE A 110 -9.60 9.02 -10.59
CA ILE A 110 -8.90 7.76 -10.34
C ILE A 110 -7.80 7.95 -9.29
N THR A 111 -7.04 9.04 -9.36
CA THR A 111 -6.02 9.35 -8.34
C THR A 111 -6.62 9.52 -6.96
N ALA A 112 -7.77 10.18 -6.83
CA ALA A 112 -8.49 10.33 -5.57
C ALA A 112 -8.99 8.98 -5.03
N LEU A 113 -9.54 8.12 -5.89
CA LEU A 113 -9.96 6.77 -5.49
C LEU A 113 -8.78 5.89 -5.07
N GLN A 114 -7.63 6.01 -5.73
CA GLN A 114 -6.40 5.35 -5.30
C GLN A 114 -5.91 5.87 -3.95
N ALA A 115 -6.05 7.17 -3.68
CA ALA A 115 -5.70 7.76 -2.40
C ALA A 115 -6.63 7.28 -1.27
N VAL A 116 -7.94 7.10 -1.54
CA VAL A 116 -8.86 6.44 -0.60
C VAL A 116 -8.38 5.03 -0.28
N ALA A 117 -8.10 4.20 -1.29
CA ALA A 117 -7.61 2.84 -1.09
C ALA A 117 -6.31 2.82 -0.27
N ALA A 118 -5.38 3.74 -0.55
CA ALA A 118 -4.11 3.88 0.18
C ALA A 118 -4.30 4.27 1.65
N ALA A 119 -5.33 5.07 1.98
CA ALA A 119 -5.65 5.46 3.36
C ALA A 119 -6.03 4.25 4.25
N PHE A 120 -6.55 3.17 3.66
CA PHE A 120 -6.82 1.91 4.35
C PHE A 120 -5.64 0.92 4.25
N ASP A 121 -4.94 0.89 3.12
CA ASP A 121 -3.83 -0.03 2.88
C ASP A 121 -2.66 0.22 3.83
N LEU A 122 -2.27 1.48 4.01
CA LEU A 122 -1.09 1.84 4.80
C LEU A 122 -1.17 1.40 6.26
N PRO A 123 -2.26 1.71 7.04
CA PRO A 123 -2.38 1.24 8.41
C PRO A 123 -2.52 -0.29 8.51
N ALA A 124 -3.24 -0.92 7.58
CA ALA A 124 -3.36 -2.38 7.54
C ALA A 124 -2.00 -3.06 7.32
N ARG A 125 -1.17 -2.51 6.44
CA ARG A 125 0.20 -2.98 6.18
C ARG A 125 1.09 -2.83 7.41
N GLN A 126 1.07 -1.66 8.06
CA GLN A 126 1.87 -1.40 9.26
C GLN A 126 1.47 -2.32 10.42
N ALA A 127 0.17 -2.58 10.55
CA ALA A 127 -0.36 -3.47 11.57
C ALA A 127 -0.12 -4.96 11.26
N LEU A 128 0.09 -5.34 9.99
CA LEU A 128 0.37 -6.72 9.60
C LEU A 128 1.83 -7.13 9.89
N VAL A 129 2.80 -6.22 9.73
CA VAL A 129 4.23 -6.52 9.90
C VAL A 129 4.57 -7.17 11.25
N PRO A 130 4.08 -6.67 12.41
CA PRO A 130 4.36 -7.28 13.70
C PRO A 130 3.88 -8.73 13.87
N SER A 131 2.89 -9.16 13.08
CA SER A 131 2.41 -10.55 13.10
C SER A 131 3.23 -11.50 12.22
N LEU A 132 4.21 -10.98 11.47
CA LEU A 132 5.01 -11.75 10.52
C LEU A 132 6.43 -12.03 10.99
N VAL A 133 6.93 -11.26 11.95
CA VAL A 133 8.29 -11.38 12.49
C VAL A 133 8.28 -11.29 14.03
N PRO A 134 9.22 -11.93 14.72
CA PRO A 134 9.38 -11.77 16.17
C PRO A 134 9.70 -10.32 16.55
N ALA A 135 9.37 -9.93 17.78
CA ALA A 135 9.58 -8.56 18.29
C ALA A 135 11.03 -8.07 18.14
N ARG A 136 12.02 -8.94 18.31
CA ARG A 136 13.45 -8.63 18.16
C ARG A 136 13.84 -8.21 16.73
N ASP A 137 13.09 -8.68 15.70
CA ASP A 137 13.38 -8.45 14.29
C ASP A 137 12.53 -7.30 13.69
N LEU A 138 11.60 -6.71 14.49
CA LEU A 138 10.73 -5.60 14.06
C LEU A 138 11.50 -4.36 13.57
N PRO A 139 12.56 -3.88 14.25
CA PRO A 139 13.34 -2.74 13.76
C PRO A 139 13.92 -3.00 12.37
N ASN A 140 14.40 -4.23 12.12
CA ASN A 140 14.93 -4.63 10.83
C ASN A 140 13.84 -4.72 9.76
N ALA A 141 12.64 -5.23 10.09
CA ALA A 141 11.50 -5.30 9.19
C ALA A 141 11.03 -3.89 8.75
N PHE A 142 10.93 -2.94 9.69
CA PHE A 142 10.58 -1.56 9.36
C PHE A 142 11.67 -0.85 8.54
N SER A 143 12.96 -1.09 8.84
CA SER A 143 14.06 -0.58 8.04
C SER A 143 14.00 -1.09 6.60
N LEU A 144 13.72 -2.38 6.40
CA LEU A 144 13.56 -2.96 5.07
C LEU A 144 12.37 -2.37 4.31
N ASN A 145 11.24 -2.10 4.99
CA ASN A 145 10.10 -1.42 4.36
C ASN A 145 10.46 0.01 3.94
N SER A 146 11.23 0.72 4.74
CA SER A 146 11.75 2.05 4.38
C SER A 146 12.69 1.99 3.18
N ILE A 147 13.58 1.00 3.14
CA ILE A 147 14.45 0.76 1.98
C ILE A 147 13.61 0.50 0.72
N ALA A 148 12.57 -0.34 0.80
CA ALA A 148 11.69 -0.60 -0.33
C ALA A 148 11.00 0.68 -0.83
N ALA A 149 10.49 1.52 0.07
CA ALA A 149 9.84 2.79 -0.25
C ALA A 149 10.81 3.77 -0.93
N HIS A 150 12.00 3.98 -0.35
CA HIS A 150 13.01 4.88 -0.90
C HIS A 150 13.61 4.36 -2.22
N SER A 151 13.85 3.06 -2.33
CA SER A 151 14.30 2.45 -3.59
C SER A 151 13.26 2.65 -4.69
N GLY A 152 11.97 2.46 -4.39
CA GLY A 152 10.89 2.74 -5.32
C GLY A 152 10.85 4.21 -5.75
N ALA A 153 11.05 5.14 -4.81
CA ALA A 153 11.06 6.58 -5.09
C ALA A 153 12.22 7.02 -6.01
N ILE A 154 13.35 6.32 -5.97
CA ILE A 154 14.51 6.59 -6.83
C ILE A 154 14.37 5.89 -8.19
N ILE A 155 14.04 4.60 -8.17
CA ILE A 155 13.99 3.76 -9.37
C ILE A 155 12.75 4.05 -10.21
N GLY A 156 11.61 4.32 -9.55
CA GLY A 156 10.32 4.54 -10.21
C GLY A 156 10.35 5.62 -11.29
N PRO A 157 10.80 6.84 -11.00
CA PRO A 157 10.89 7.92 -11.99
C PRO A 157 11.75 7.56 -13.21
N ALA A 158 12.91 6.92 -12.96
CA ALA A 158 13.84 6.52 -14.02
C ALA A 158 13.21 5.48 -14.95
N LEU A 159 12.59 4.42 -14.38
CA LEU A 159 11.88 3.40 -15.14
C LEU A 159 10.67 4.00 -15.87
N SER A 160 9.93 4.92 -15.20
CA SER A 160 8.80 5.60 -15.83
C SER A 160 9.22 6.36 -17.09
N GLY A 161 10.28 7.16 -17.01
CA GLY A 161 10.80 7.90 -18.16
C GLY A 161 11.20 6.98 -19.31
N TRP A 162 11.89 5.88 -19.02
CA TRP A 162 12.31 4.90 -20.03
C TRP A 162 11.11 4.22 -20.71
N VAL A 163 10.11 3.77 -19.93
CA VAL A 163 8.90 3.14 -20.46
C VAL A 163 8.07 4.16 -21.30
N ILE A 164 7.92 5.38 -20.81
CA ILE A 164 7.19 6.44 -21.54
C ILE A 164 7.85 6.71 -22.88
N ALA A 165 9.18 6.82 -22.92
CA ALA A 165 9.91 7.10 -24.16
C ALA A 165 9.80 5.98 -25.20
N GLY A 166 9.73 4.72 -24.78
CA GLY A 166 9.68 3.57 -25.68
C GLY A 166 8.27 3.08 -26.01
N LEU A 167 7.37 3.11 -25.06
CA LEU A 167 6.05 2.44 -25.13
C LEU A 167 4.87 3.39 -24.85
N GLY A 168 5.11 4.51 -24.22
CA GLY A 168 4.07 5.46 -23.83
C GLY A 168 3.56 5.27 -22.39
N GLN A 169 2.80 6.26 -21.90
CA GLN A 169 2.36 6.30 -20.50
C GLN A 169 1.34 5.22 -20.12
N SER A 170 0.55 4.72 -21.06
CA SER A 170 -0.42 3.63 -20.83
C SER A 170 0.26 2.35 -20.31
N TYR A 171 1.45 2.04 -20.83
CA TYR A 171 2.21 0.88 -20.38
C TYR A 171 2.76 1.03 -18.96
N VAL A 172 3.07 2.26 -18.52
CA VAL A 172 3.44 2.49 -17.12
C VAL A 172 2.28 2.14 -16.19
N TYR A 173 1.05 2.54 -16.55
CA TYR A 173 -0.15 2.20 -15.78
C TYR A 173 -0.41 0.70 -15.77
N LEU A 174 -0.20 0.01 -16.89
CA LEU A 174 -0.33 -1.45 -16.99
C LEU A 174 0.72 -2.17 -16.12
N ILE A 175 1.98 -1.73 -16.19
CA ILE A 175 3.07 -2.28 -15.36
C ILE A 175 2.74 -2.12 -13.88
N ASN A 176 2.21 -0.95 -13.48
CA ASN A 176 1.81 -0.75 -12.09
C ASN A 176 0.61 -1.64 -11.70
N ALA A 177 -0.37 -1.83 -12.57
CA ALA A 177 -1.47 -2.76 -12.31
C ALA A 177 -0.94 -4.19 -12.06
N ILE A 178 0.02 -4.65 -12.86
CA ILE A 178 0.69 -5.94 -12.68
C ILE A 178 1.50 -5.96 -11.38
N SER A 179 2.13 -4.85 -10.99
CA SER A 179 2.91 -4.77 -9.75
C SER A 179 2.05 -4.99 -8.50
N PHE A 180 0.79 -4.55 -8.49
CA PHE A 180 -0.14 -4.84 -7.40
C PHE A 180 -0.47 -6.33 -7.30
N LEU A 181 -0.48 -7.07 -8.42
CA LEU A 181 -0.67 -8.52 -8.38
C LEU A 181 0.47 -9.23 -7.62
N ALA A 182 1.68 -8.69 -7.63
CA ALA A 182 2.78 -9.25 -6.84
C ALA A 182 2.48 -9.23 -5.33
N VAL A 183 1.85 -8.16 -4.82
CA VAL A 183 1.40 -8.09 -3.41
C VAL A 183 0.23 -9.04 -3.17
N ILE A 184 -0.74 -9.10 -4.07
CA ILE A 184 -1.89 -10.00 -3.96
C ILE A 184 -1.41 -11.46 -3.89
N VAL A 185 -0.52 -11.86 -4.79
CA VAL A 185 0.09 -13.21 -4.80
C VAL A 185 0.83 -13.47 -3.49
N ALA A 186 1.65 -12.50 -3.01
CA ALA A 186 2.36 -12.62 -1.75
C ALA A 186 1.39 -12.83 -0.56
N LEU A 187 0.30 -12.07 -0.50
CA LEU A 187 -0.74 -12.20 0.53
C LEU A 187 -1.48 -13.55 0.44
N VAL A 188 -1.71 -14.06 -0.76
CA VAL A 188 -2.33 -15.38 -0.97
C VAL A 188 -1.37 -16.49 -0.53
N MET A 189 -0.11 -16.45 -0.95
CA MET A 189 0.92 -17.44 -0.60
C MET A 189 1.27 -17.45 0.90
N MET A 190 1.08 -16.32 1.60
CA MET A 190 1.30 -16.21 3.04
C MET A 190 0.30 -17.07 3.85
N GLY A 191 -0.88 -17.35 3.31
CA GLY A 191 -1.94 -18.10 4.00
C GLY A 191 -2.65 -17.27 5.08
N ALA A 192 -3.40 -17.95 5.93
CA ALA A 192 -4.04 -17.30 7.07
C ALA A 192 -2.97 -16.88 8.10
N VAL A 193 -3.04 -15.62 8.52
CA VAL A 193 -2.25 -15.10 9.64
C VAL A 193 -3.17 -15.06 10.85
N GLU A 194 -2.87 -15.84 11.87
CA GLU A 194 -3.57 -15.73 13.14
C GLU A 194 -3.33 -14.34 13.71
N GLN A 195 -4.39 -13.59 13.85
CA GLN A 195 -4.37 -12.37 14.62
C GLN A 195 -4.52 -12.77 16.08
N GLU A 196 -3.46 -12.63 16.87
CA GLU A 196 -3.62 -12.58 18.31
C GLU A 196 -4.61 -11.46 18.63
N SER A 197 -5.82 -11.85 19.01
CA SER A 197 -6.78 -10.95 19.62
C SER A 197 -6.08 -10.32 20.82
N ARG A 198 -5.95 -8.99 20.85
CA ARG A 198 -5.48 -8.30 22.06
C ARG A 198 -6.27 -8.83 23.24
N PRO A 199 -5.63 -9.34 24.31
CA PRO A 199 -6.32 -9.62 25.55
C PRO A 199 -6.67 -8.29 26.19
N GLY A 200 -7.91 -7.83 25.98
CA GLY A 200 -8.29 -6.52 26.44
C GLY A 200 -9.77 -6.20 26.25
N THR A 201 -10.61 -7.10 26.73
CA THR A 201 -11.90 -6.77 27.37
C THR A 201 -12.16 -7.91 28.34
N VAL A 202 -11.61 -7.76 29.53
CA VAL A 202 -12.11 -8.47 30.68
C VAL A 202 -13.54 -7.95 30.88
N THR A 203 -14.49 -8.66 30.28
CA THR A 203 -15.89 -8.60 30.70
C THR A 203 -15.88 -8.95 32.18
N GLY A 204 -16.22 -7.96 32.98
CA GLY A 204 -16.39 -8.09 34.42
C GLY A 204 -17.31 -9.27 34.72
N GLY A 205 -16.80 -10.20 35.48
CA GLY A 205 -17.53 -11.38 35.91
C GLY A 205 -16.67 -12.39 36.63
N GLU A 206 -15.77 -11.94 37.49
CA GLU A 206 -15.25 -12.85 38.53
C GLU A 206 -15.36 -12.24 39.89
N ALA A 207 -16.17 -12.93 40.68
CA ALA A 207 -16.57 -12.66 42.01
C ALA A 207 -15.41 -12.31 42.93
N ARG A 208 -15.62 -11.29 43.75
CA ARG A 208 -14.88 -11.01 44.97
C ARG A 208 -14.73 -12.29 45.79
N ARG A 209 -13.50 -12.81 45.89
CA ARG A 209 -13.13 -13.69 46.98
C ARG A 209 -13.02 -12.86 48.25
N PRO A 210 -13.71 -13.20 49.34
CA PRO A 210 -13.58 -12.48 50.59
C PRO A 210 -12.18 -12.75 51.17
N LEU A 211 -11.56 -11.65 51.60
CA LEU A 211 -10.33 -11.73 52.42
C LEU A 211 -10.65 -12.51 53.68
N VAL A 212 -10.01 -13.63 53.86
CA VAL A 212 -9.99 -14.39 55.13
C VAL A 212 -9.11 -13.59 56.09
N SER A 213 -9.72 -13.14 57.19
CA SER A 213 -9.10 -12.53 58.35
C SER A 213 -8.10 -13.49 58.98
N LEU A 214 -6.93 -12.96 59.27
CA LEU A 214 -5.98 -13.59 60.20
C LEU A 214 -6.51 -13.40 61.64
N GLU A 215 -6.65 -14.45 62.32
CA GLU A 215 -6.40 -14.58 63.79
C GLU A 215 -5.25 -15.56 63.99
#